data_599182649ccd5395e4f93e7dc89b72ce
#
_entry.id   599182649ccd5395e4f93e7dc89b72ce
#
_cell.length_a   1.000
_cell.length_b   1.000
_cell.length_c   1.000
_cell.angle_alpha   90.00
_cell.angle_beta   90.00
_cell.angle_gamma   90.00
#
_symmetry.space_group_name_H-M   'P 1'
#
loop_
_entity.id
_entity.type
_entity.pdbx_description
1 polymer ?
#
loop_
_entity_poly.entity_id
_entity_poly.type
_entity_poly.pdbx_seq_one_letter_code
_entity_poly.pdbx_strand_id
1 'polypeptide(L)'
;MEALKKVVPEKKFPTTKEKINNFKAAYGTVLFFEDLQTIGKMKEDYPLYAENFDVWASQANGMLQSNIWMLLEDAGLGASLQHYNPLIDERIQGLWDLSHHWKLVAQMPFGVPVEQPEEKTFLPIKERFRAFGE
;
A
#
# COMPACT_ATOMS: atom_id res chain seq x y z
N MET A 1 13.29 -10.58 4.61
CA MET A 1 13.36 -11.50 5.78
C MET A 1 14.25 -10.94 6.88
N GLU A 2 15.50 -10.54 6.61
CA GLU A 2 16.41 -10.04 7.68
C GLU A 2 15.91 -8.80 8.40
N ALA A 3 15.32 -7.83 7.68
CA ALA A 3 14.72 -6.64 8.28
C ALA A 3 13.61 -6.99 9.28
N LEU A 4 12.78 -7.99 8.96
CA LEU A 4 11.68 -8.41 9.81
C LEU A 4 12.13 -9.14 11.09
N LYS A 5 13.29 -9.81 11.06
CA LYS A 5 13.85 -10.44 12.26
C LYS A 5 14.12 -9.44 13.40
N LYS A 6 14.37 -8.18 13.04
CA LYS A 6 14.68 -7.12 14.02
C LYS A 6 13.45 -6.55 14.74
N VAL A 7 12.24 -6.73 14.17
CA VAL A 7 11.03 -6.07 14.65
C VAL A 7 9.89 -7.04 14.99
N VAL A 8 9.92 -8.27 14.49
CA VAL A 8 8.89 -9.27 14.75
C VAL A 8 9.27 -10.09 15.99
N PRO A 9 8.38 -10.19 17.00
CA PRO A 9 8.61 -11.04 18.15
C PRO A 9 8.89 -12.49 17.74
N GLU A 10 9.82 -13.15 18.41
CA GLU A 10 10.29 -14.49 18.07
C GLU A 10 9.16 -15.52 17.94
N LYS A 11 8.16 -15.45 18.82
CA LYS A 11 6.97 -16.32 18.79
C LYS A 11 6.10 -16.15 17.54
N LYS A 12 6.10 -14.96 16.90
CA LYS A 12 5.31 -14.65 15.70
C LYS A 12 6.11 -14.81 14.41
N PHE A 13 7.40 -15.06 14.53
CA PHE A 13 8.29 -15.12 13.37
C PHE A 13 7.95 -16.26 12.40
N PRO A 14 7.57 -17.49 12.83
CA PRO A 14 7.18 -18.55 11.91
C PRO A 14 6.01 -18.16 11.00
N THR A 15 4.92 -17.64 11.57
CA THR A 15 3.74 -17.19 10.83
C THR A 15 4.06 -16.03 9.88
N THR A 16 4.89 -15.08 10.33
CA THR A 16 5.36 -13.98 9.48
C THR A 16 6.21 -14.49 8.32
N LYS A 17 7.07 -15.47 8.56
CA LYS A 17 7.90 -16.11 7.54
C LYS A 17 7.05 -16.80 6.48
N GLU A 18 6.03 -17.52 6.90
CA GLU A 18 5.07 -18.18 6.01
C GLU A 18 4.35 -17.16 5.13
N LYS A 19 3.79 -16.10 5.72
CA LYS A 19 3.15 -15.00 5.00
C LYS A 19 4.08 -14.39 3.93
N ILE A 20 5.34 -14.11 4.28
CA ILE A 20 6.32 -13.57 3.32
C ILE A 20 6.65 -14.57 2.22
N ASN A 21 6.71 -15.86 2.52
CA ASN A 21 6.94 -16.87 1.49
C ASN A 21 5.74 -16.94 0.51
N ASN A 22 4.52 -16.80 0.99
CA ASN A 22 3.34 -16.71 0.14
C ASN A 22 3.42 -15.50 -0.79
N PHE A 23 3.84 -14.32 -0.28
CA PHE A 23 4.04 -13.15 -1.14
C PHE A 23 5.18 -13.33 -2.15
N LYS A 24 6.23 -14.09 -1.83
CA LYS A 24 7.28 -14.43 -2.80
C LYS A 24 6.81 -15.35 -3.92
N ALA A 25 5.80 -16.16 -3.68
CA ALA A 25 5.18 -17.02 -4.68
C ALA A 25 4.18 -16.28 -5.57
N ALA A 26 3.85 -15.02 -5.26
CA ALA A 26 2.99 -14.18 -6.08
C ALA A 26 3.61 -13.93 -7.46
N TYR A 27 2.77 -13.63 -8.46
CA TYR A 27 3.21 -13.33 -9.82
C TYR A 27 4.05 -12.05 -9.89
N GLY A 28 3.66 -11.03 -9.12
CA GLY A 28 4.36 -9.76 -9.05
C GLY A 28 4.00 -8.93 -7.83
N THR A 29 4.62 -7.77 -7.72
CA THR A 29 4.31 -6.80 -6.67
C THR A 29 4.30 -5.40 -7.25
N VAL A 30 3.19 -4.68 -7.10
CA VAL A 30 3.13 -3.24 -7.39
C VAL A 30 3.71 -2.50 -6.20
N LEU A 31 4.60 -1.53 -6.47
CA LEU A 31 5.15 -0.62 -5.46
C LEU A 31 4.55 0.75 -5.68
N PHE A 32 3.98 1.33 -4.63
CA PHE A 32 3.37 2.66 -4.67
C PHE A 32 4.29 3.68 -4.02
N PHE A 33 4.50 4.78 -4.71
CA PHE A 33 5.36 5.86 -4.24
C PHE A 33 4.63 7.20 -4.23
N GLU A 34 5.09 8.11 -3.38
CA GLU A 34 4.81 9.54 -3.45
C GLU A 34 6.06 10.26 -3.92
N ASP A 35 5.93 11.16 -4.88
CA ASP A 35 7.00 12.04 -5.31
C ASP A 35 7.04 13.29 -4.43
N LEU A 36 7.96 13.30 -3.46
CA LEU A 36 8.14 14.39 -2.51
C LEU A 36 8.57 15.69 -3.19
N GLN A 37 9.25 15.63 -4.33
CA GLN A 37 9.65 16.81 -5.08
C GLN A 37 8.42 17.51 -5.67
N THR A 38 7.51 16.74 -6.28
CA THR A 38 6.25 17.27 -6.80
C THR A 38 5.40 17.84 -5.68
N ILE A 39 5.29 17.15 -4.54
CA ILE A 39 4.54 17.64 -3.37
C ILE A 39 5.16 18.96 -2.86
N GLY A 40 6.48 19.02 -2.75
CA GLY A 40 7.21 20.24 -2.34
C GLY A 40 6.92 21.42 -3.27
N LYS A 41 6.99 21.18 -4.59
CA LYS A 41 6.68 22.22 -5.59
C LYS A 41 5.23 22.72 -5.48
N MET A 42 4.28 21.83 -5.26
CA MET A 42 2.86 22.22 -5.06
C MET A 42 2.67 23.10 -3.82
N LYS A 43 3.41 22.83 -2.74
CA LYS A 43 3.40 23.67 -1.53
C LYS A 43 3.96 25.08 -1.80
N GLU A 44 4.99 25.18 -2.62
CA GLU A 44 5.59 26.47 -3.02
C GLU A 44 4.66 27.25 -3.95
N ASP A 45 4.07 26.58 -4.96
CA ASP A 45 3.20 27.21 -5.95
C ASP A 45 1.85 27.66 -5.32
N TYR A 46 1.39 26.97 -4.27
CA TYR A 46 0.09 27.24 -3.61
C TYR A 46 0.22 27.33 -2.08
N PRO A 47 0.88 28.38 -1.55
CA PRO A 47 1.24 28.47 -0.14
C PRO A 47 0.04 28.48 0.82
N LEU A 48 -1.13 28.96 0.39
CA LEU A 48 -2.37 28.92 1.20
C LEU A 48 -2.83 27.50 1.53
N TYR A 49 -2.42 26.52 0.75
CA TYR A 49 -2.82 25.12 0.90
C TYR A 49 -1.63 24.21 1.25
N ALA A 50 -0.46 24.79 1.55
CA ALA A 50 0.79 24.04 1.73
C ALA A 50 0.66 22.89 2.74
N GLU A 51 -0.05 23.13 3.85
CA GLU A 51 -0.24 22.12 4.92
C GLU A 51 -1.14 20.95 4.49
N ASN A 52 -1.93 21.11 3.43
CA ASN A 52 -2.88 20.09 2.98
C ASN A 52 -2.25 19.10 1.96
N PHE A 53 -1.21 19.49 1.24
CA PHE A 53 -0.70 18.69 0.12
C PHE A 53 -0.21 17.32 0.53
N ASP A 54 0.39 17.13 1.70
CA ASP A 54 0.79 15.80 2.18
C ASP A 54 -0.44 14.88 2.38
N VAL A 55 -1.51 15.41 2.95
CA VAL A 55 -2.74 14.67 3.16
C VAL A 55 -3.41 14.35 1.82
N TRP A 56 -3.51 15.34 0.92
CA TRP A 56 -4.11 15.15 -0.38
C TRP A 56 -3.31 14.17 -1.25
N ALA A 57 -1.98 14.20 -1.19
CA ALA A 57 -1.13 13.21 -1.87
C ALA A 57 -1.40 11.80 -1.36
N SER A 58 -1.46 11.61 -0.04
CA SER A 58 -1.78 10.31 0.56
C SER A 58 -3.18 9.81 0.19
N GLN A 59 -4.17 10.71 0.14
CA GLN A 59 -5.53 10.38 -0.30
C GLN A 59 -5.55 9.97 -1.78
N ALA A 60 -4.85 10.72 -2.65
CA ALA A 60 -4.72 10.40 -4.07
C ALA A 60 -4.00 9.05 -4.29
N ASN A 61 -2.96 8.77 -3.50
CA ASN A 61 -2.26 7.50 -3.52
C ASN A 61 -3.19 6.35 -3.12
N GLY A 62 -4.02 6.54 -2.07
CA GLY A 62 -5.03 5.54 -1.66
C GLY A 62 -6.06 5.26 -2.75
N MET A 63 -6.50 6.28 -3.51
CA MET A 63 -7.38 6.10 -4.67
C MET A 63 -6.68 5.31 -5.79
N LEU A 64 -5.41 5.60 -6.07
CA LEU A 64 -4.62 4.84 -7.04
C LEU A 64 -4.48 3.37 -6.62
N GLN A 65 -4.18 3.09 -5.35
CA GLN A 65 -4.09 1.74 -4.81
C GLN A 65 -5.39 0.97 -5.01
N SER A 66 -6.53 1.61 -4.70
CA SER A 66 -7.86 1.01 -4.88
C SER A 66 -8.15 0.71 -6.35
N ASN A 67 -7.85 1.64 -7.25
CA ASN A 67 -8.06 1.45 -8.68
C ASN A 67 -7.22 0.29 -9.24
N ILE A 68 -5.94 0.21 -8.87
CA ILE A 68 -5.07 -0.90 -9.29
C ILE A 68 -5.57 -2.23 -8.74
N TRP A 69 -6.02 -2.26 -7.47
CA TRP A 69 -6.59 -3.48 -6.89
C TRP A 69 -7.82 -3.95 -7.66
N MET A 70 -8.75 -3.04 -7.96
CA MET A 70 -9.96 -3.36 -8.72
C MET A 70 -9.64 -3.88 -10.12
N LEU A 71 -8.65 -3.30 -10.82
CA LEU A 71 -8.21 -3.76 -12.13
C LEU A 71 -7.58 -5.17 -12.08
N LEU A 72 -6.85 -5.48 -11.01
CA LEU A 72 -6.29 -6.82 -10.80
C LEU A 72 -7.41 -7.84 -10.55
N GLU A 73 -8.39 -7.51 -9.72
CA GLU A 73 -9.57 -8.35 -9.48
C GLU A 73 -10.39 -8.58 -10.76
N ASP A 74 -10.61 -7.55 -11.57
CA ASP A 74 -11.29 -7.64 -12.87
C ASP A 74 -10.54 -8.56 -13.83
N ALA A 75 -9.21 -8.58 -13.75
CA ALA A 75 -8.35 -9.50 -14.51
C ALA A 75 -8.30 -10.94 -13.93
N GLY A 76 -9.05 -11.24 -12.87
CA GLY A 76 -9.06 -12.55 -12.21
C GLY A 76 -7.86 -12.80 -11.30
N LEU A 77 -7.16 -11.75 -10.89
CA LEU A 77 -5.99 -11.83 -10.01
C LEU A 77 -6.36 -11.40 -8.58
N GLY A 78 -5.88 -12.12 -7.59
CA GLY A 78 -5.95 -11.70 -6.19
C GLY A 78 -4.80 -10.77 -5.85
N ALA A 79 -5.05 -9.79 -4.96
CA ALA A 79 -4.06 -8.84 -4.50
C ALA A 79 -4.11 -8.66 -2.98
N SER A 80 -2.99 -8.21 -2.39
CA SER A 80 -2.90 -7.98 -0.95
C SER A 80 -2.07 -6.74 -0.65
N LEU A 81 -2.70 -5.69 -0.11
CA LEU A 81 -2.00 -4.45 0.24
C LEU A 81 -1.19 -4.63 1.52
N GLN A 82 0.09 -4.28 1.47
CA GLN A 82 1.05 -4.39 2.55
C GLN A 82 1.77 -3.07 2.79
N HIS A 83 2.20 -2.86 4.05
CA HIS A 83 2.92 -1.65 4.48
C HIS A 83 4.15 -2.08 5.30
N TYR A 84 5.22 -2.47 4.63
CA TYR A 84 6.49 -2.82 5.27
C TYR A 84 7.44 -1.62 5.45
N ASN A 85 6.92 -0.44 5.24
CA ASN A 85 7.60 0.83 5.44
C ASN A 85 7.84 1.11 6.94
N PRO A 86 8.94 1.74 7.32
CA PRO A 86 10.10 2.12 6.49
C PRO A 86 11.16 1.00 6.36
N LEU A 87 10.89 -0.22 6.83
CA LEU A 87 11.86 -1.30 6.98
C LEU A 87 12.57 -1.72 5.68
N ILE A 88 11.93 -1.48 4.55
CA ILE A 88 12.41 -1.92 3.24
C ILE A 88 12.78 -0.77 2.30
N ASP A 89 12.54 0.48 2.69
CA ASP A 89 12.61 1.65 1.82
C ASP A 89 14.01 1.83 1.21
N GLU A 90 15.04 1.89 2.02
CA GLU A 90 16.43 2.03 1.55
C GLU A 90 16.85 0.88 0.61
N ARG A 91 16.42 -0.34 0.95
CA ARG A 91 16.74 -1.51 0.13
C ARG A 91 16.04 -1.47 -1.23
N ILE A 92 14.79 -1.02 -1.28
CA ILE A 92 14.03 -0.86 -2.51
C ILE A 92 14.66 0.23 -3.38
N GLN A 93 15.00 1.37 -2.80
CA GLN A 93 15.66 2.46 -3.50
C GLN A 93 16.99 2.02 -4.10
N GLY A 94 17.84 1.36 -3.31
CA GLY A 94 19.16 0.91 -3.78
C GLY A 94 19.12 -0.24 -4.79
N LEU A 95 18.08 -1.11 -4.75
CA LEU A 95 17.96 -2.24 -5.65
C LEU A 95 17.65 -1.82 -7.09
N TRP A 96 16.89 -0.77 -7.29
CA TRP A 96 16.45 -0.26 -8.60
C TRP A 96 16.95 1.15 -8.91
N ASP A 97 17.90 1.68 -8.14
CA ASP A 97 18.46 3.04 -8.31
C ASP A 97 17.35 4.09 -8.45
N LEU A 98 16.37 4.03 -7.53
CA LEU A 98 15.22 4.93 -7.56
C LEU A 98 15.59 6.31 -6.99
N SER A 99 14.90 7.34 -7.46
CA SER A 99 15.05 8.70 -6.95
C SER A 99 14.82 8.76 -5.43
N HIS A 100 15.67 9.49 -4.72
CA HIS A 100 15.51 9.75 -3.28
C HIS A 100 14.25 10.56 -2.95
N HIS A 101 13.66 11.22 -3.95
CA HIS A 101 12.39 11.94 -3.80
C HIS A 101 11.18 11.01 -3.81
N TRP A 102 11.36 9.75 -4.23
CA TRP A 102 10.28 8.75 -4.25
C TRP A 102 10.19 8.04 -2.92
N LYS A 103 9.22 8.46 -2.11
CA LYS A 103 8.89 7.83 -0.83
C LYS A 103 7.98 6.61 -1.07
N LEU A 104 8.46 5.43 -0.71
CA LEU A 104 7.65 4.22 -0.78
C LEU A 104 6.47 4.31 0.21
N VAL A 105 5.25 4.06 -0.26
CA VAL A 105 4.01 4.16 0.53
C VAL A 105 3.44 2.79 0.85
N ALA A 106 3.35 1.92 -0.16
CA ALA A 106 2.75 0.61 -0.01
C ALA A 106 3.31 -0.40 -1.02
N GLN A 107 3.08 -1.68 -0.75
CA GLN A 107 3.40 -2.81 -1.62
C GLN A 107 2.15 -3.64 -1.82
N MET A 108 1.89 -4.07 -3.05
CA MET A 108 0.74 -4.90 -3.38
C MET A 108 1.18 -6.14 -4.17
N PRO A 109 1.57 -7.23 -3.49
CA PRO A 109 1.75 -8.51 -4.15
C PRO A 109 0.44 -8.98 -4.76
N PHE A 110 0.51 -9.54 -5.98
CA PHE A 110 -0.64 -10.03 -6.72
C PHE A 110 -0.32 -11.31 -7.49
N GLY A 111 -1.34 -12.12 -7.77
CA GLY A 111 -1.20 -13.36 -8.52
C GLY A 111 -2.51 -14.10 -8.64
N VAL A 112 -2.48 -15.29 -9.24
CA VAL A 112 -3.66 -16.15 -9.33
C VAL A 112 -4.01 -16.65 -7.92
N PRO A 113 -5.23 -16.39 -7.41
CA PRO A 113 -5.62 -16.84 -6.08
C PRO A 113 -5.74 -18.37 -6.05
N VAL A 114 -5.13 -18.99 -5.05
CA VAL A 114 -5.22 -20.45 -4.82
C VAL A 114 -6.28 -20.81 -3.78
N GLU A 115 -6.69 -19.82 -2.98
CA GLU A 115 -7.71 -19.93 -1.96
C GLU A 115 -8.60 -18.70 -1.98
N GLN A 116 -9.87 -18.86 -1.63
CA GLN A 116 -10.76 -17.72 -1.44
C GLN A 116 -10.52 -17.11 -0.05
N PRO A 117 -10.64 -15.77 0.09
CA PRO A 117 -10.55 -15.13 1.39
C PRO A 117 -11.72 -15.57 2.29
N GLU A 118 -11.50 -15.55 3.61
CA GLU A 118 -12.56 -15.74 4.58
C GLU A 118 -13.67 -14.69 4.42
N GLU A 119 -14.89 -15.07 4.74
CA GLU A 119 -16.05 -14.17 4.69
C GLU A 119 -15.84 -12.97 5.62
N LYS A 120 -16.06 -11.77 5.09
CA LYS A 120 -15.91 -10.52 5.86
C LYS A 120 -17.23 -10.11 6.47
N THR A 121 -17.19 -9.68 7.73
CA THR A 121 -18.30 -9.02 8.38
C THR A 121 -18.21 -7.51 8.23
N PHE A 122 -19.34 -6.85 8.01
CA PHE A 122 -19.43 -5.42 7.83
C PHE A 122 -20.43 -4.81 8.79
N LEU A 123 -20.16 -3.61 9.27
CA LEU A 123 -21.17 -2.79 9.95
C LEU A 123 -22.33 -2.51 8.99
N PRO A 124 -23.58 -2.50 9.48
CA PRO A 124 -24.73 -2.14 8.67
C PRO A 124 -24.55 -0.81 7.94
N ILE A 125 -25.04 -0.70 6.70
CA ILE A 125 -24.88 0.53 5.89
C ILE A 125 -25.41 1.74 6.63
N LYS A 126 -26.56 1.64 7.32
CA LYS A 126 -27.17 2.73 8.10
C LYS A 126 -26.27 3.30 9.21
N GLU A 127 -25.27 2.55 9.67
CA GLU A 127 -24.31 3.00 10.68
C GLU A 127 -23.09 3.71 10.07
N ARG A 128 -22.87 3.55 8.77
CA ARG A 128 -21.72 4.08 8.05
C ARG A 128 -22.06 5.17 7.05
N PHE A 129 -23.31 5.23 6.63
CA PHE A 129 -23.78 6.14 5.58
C PHE A 129 -25.13 6.74 5.92
N ARG A 130 -25.27 8.03 5.63
CA ARG A 130 -26.54 8.74 5.71
C ARG A 130 -26.72 9.56 4.45
N ALA A 131 -27.89 9.48 3.83
CA ALA A 131 -28.33 10.35 2.76
C ALA A 131 -29.25 11.44 3.34
N PHE A 132 -29.11 12.66 2.82
CA PHE A 132 -29.94 13.80 3.16
C PHE A 132 -30.44 14.42 1.85
N GLY A 133 -31.69 14.89 1.87
CA GLY A 133 -32.36 15.40 0.70
C GLY A 133 -33.16 14.29 -0.01
N GLU A 134 -34.31 14.64 -0.56
CA GLU A 134 -35.14 13.82 -1.45
C GLU A 134 -34.97 14.30 -2.88
#